data_9501d1175bad4c17fa7027aa7e148376
#
_entry.id   9501d1175bad4c17fa7027aa7e148376
#
_cell.length_a   1.000
_cell.length_b   1.000
_cell.length_c   1.000
_cell.angle_alpha   90.00
_cell.angle_beta   90.00
_cell.angle_gamma   90.00
#
_symmetry.space_group_name_H-M   'P 1'
#
loop_
_entity.id
_entity.type
_entity.pdbx_description
1 polymer ?
#
loop_
_entity_poly.entity_id
_entity_poly.type
_entity_poly.pdbx_seq_one_letter_code
_entity_poly.pdbx_strand_id
1 'polypeptide(L)'
;MDAALEELVRLTILFRERLDEKKREKNLLDFGDMEHMALRILLRVQEDGSIVPSSTALEYRNEFDEILIDEYQDSNLVQEYLLQSISGEDEGRFNRFMVGDVKQSIYKFRLARPELFMEKFDTYQKESSDCIRVDLKQNFRSRHQVTDCVNGLFLQLMHRELGGVEYDADAALYPAAVFPEETEELYEPELLIGAAEDGGEDPKRLEARLIAGRIRELVGRFPVRDSETGQLRAARYQDIVILLRTTSNWDEEFKKVLE
;
A
#
# COMPACT_ATOMS: atom_id res chain seq x y z
N MET A 1 -3.80 39.51 -4.68
CA MET A 1 -3.12 38.26 -4.23
C MET A 1 -2.03 38.70 -3.25
N ASP A 2 -1.72 37.88 -2.26
CA ASP A 2 -0.64 38.23 -1.31
C ASP A 2 0.71 38.18 -2.07
N ALA A 3 1.54 39.24 -1.91
CA ALA A 3 2.85 39.33 -2.59
C ALA A 3 3.77 38.15 -2.25
N ALA A 4 3.66 37.58 -1.05
CA ALA A 4 4.37 36.37 -0.67
C ALA A 4 3.92 35.15 -1.46
N LEU A 5 2.62 35.03 -1.76
CA LEU A 5 2.07 33.94 -2.55
C LEU A 5 2.51 34.05 -4.04
N GLU A 6 2.50 35.26 -4.60
CA GLU A 6 2.99 35.52 -5.96
C GLU A 6 4.46 35.13 -6.10
N GLU A 7 5.30 35.52 -5.15
CA GLU A 7 6.71 35.15 -5.16
C GLU A 7 6.93 33.65 -4.98
N LEU A 8 6.15 32.97 -4.13
CA LEU A 8 6.22 31.51 -3.97
C LEU A 8 5.89 30.79 -5.30
N VAL A 9 4.83 31.22 -5.99
CA VAL A 9 4.44 30.66 -7.31
C VAL A 9 5.57 30.88 -8.32
N ARG A 10 6.12 32.10 -8.38
CA ARG A 10 7.24 32.44 -9.28
C ARG A 10 8.47 31.55 -9.01
N LEU A 11 8.85 31.39 -7.75
CA LEU A 11 9.99 30.54 -7.36
C LEU A 11 9.74 29.07 -7.68
N THR A 12 8.51 28.56 -7.49
CA THR A 12 8.13 27.19 -7.82
C THR A 12 8.26 26.91 -9.32
N ILE A 13 7.79 27.86 -10.15
CA ILE A 13 7.92 27.75 -11.62
C ILE A 13 9.40 27.73 -12.02
N LEU A 14 10.19 28.69 -11.52
CA LEU A 14 11.62 28.77 -11.80
C LEU A 14 12.38 27.53 -11.37
N PHE A 15 12.06 27.00 -10.17
CA PHE A 15 12.66 25.75 -9.70
C PHE A 15 12.35 24.58 -10.63
N ARG A 16 11.10 24.43 -11.06
CA ARG A 16 10.70 23.38 -11.99
C ARG A 16 11.46 23.47 -13.32
N GLU A 17 11.54 24.67 -13.91
CA GLU A 17 12.27 24.89 -15.16
C GLU A 17 13.75 24.50 -15.04
N ARG A 18 14.39 24.91 -13.93
CA ARG A 18 15.79 24.57 -13.67
C ARG A 18 16.01 23.08 -13.41
N LEU A 19 15.08 22.43 -12.72
CA LEU A 19 15.11 20.99 -12.48
C LEU A 19 15.00 20.23 -13.81
N ASP A 20 14.08 20.63 -14.68
CA ASP A 20 13.88 20.02 -16.00
C ASP A 20 15.11 20.19 -16.90
N GLU A 21 15.76 21.38 -16.89
CA GLU A 21 17.03 21.62 -17.58
C GLU A 21 18.12 20.65 -17.08
N LYS A 22 18.26 20.53 -15.75
CA LYS A 22 19.27 19.67 -15.14
C LYS A 22 19.03 18.18 -15.41
N LYS A 23 17.77 17.74 -15.41
CA LYS A 23 17.40 16.38 -15.79
C LYS A 23 17.79 16.10 -17.25
N ARG A 24 17.50 17.02 -18.19
CA ARG A 24 17.87 16.88 -19.60
C ARG A 24 19.39 16.84 -19.80
N GLU A 25 20.15 17.74 -19.15
CA GLU A 25 21.61 17.73 -19.20
C GLU A 25 22.22 16.40 -18.80
N LYS A 26 21.60 15.74 -17.81
CA LYS A 26 22.08 14.47 -17.24
C LYS A 26 21.43 13.22 -17.83
N ASN A 27 20.48 13.37 -18.76
CA ASN A 27 19.64 12.28 -19.27
C ASN A 27 18.96 11.46 -18.16
N LEU A 28 18.39 12.15 -17.15
CA LEU A 28 17.70 11.53 -16.03
C LEU A 28 16.20 11.78 -16.14
N LEU A 29 15.44 10.77 -15.75
CA LEU A 29 13.98 10.82 -15.55
C LEU A 29 13.66 10.27 -14.16
N ASP A 30 12.71 10.88 -13.48
CA ASP A 30 12.07 10.26 -12.33
C ASP A 30 10.74 9.59 -12.74
N PHE A 31 10.11 8.89 -11.79
CA PHE A 31 8.84 8.19 -12.04
C PHE A 31 7.72 9.16 -12.46
N GLY A 32 7.65 10.35 -11.86
CA GLY A 32 6.67 11.37 -12.24
C GLY A 32 6.87 11.87 -13.68
N ASP A 33 8.12 12.00 -14.13
CA ASP A 33 8.39 12.35 -15.53
C ASP A 33 7.84 11.30 -16.49
N MET A 34 8.04 10.00 -16.17
CA MET A 34 7.54 8.89 -17.00
C MET A 34 6.01 8.90 -17.09
N GLU A 35 5.33 9.04 -15.95
CA GLU A 35 3.87 9.13 -15.90
C GLU A 35 3.34 10.31 -16.72
N HIS A 36 3.91 11.50 -16.55
CA HIS A 36 3.50 12.69 -17.31
C HIS A 36 3.85 12.62 -18.79
N MET A 37 4.95 11.97 -19.18
CA MET A 37 5.27 11.71 -20.59
C MET A 37 4.25 10.73 -21.20
N ALA A 38 3.88 9.68 -20.49
CA ALA A 38 2.85 8.75 -20.93
C ALA A 38 1.50 9.46 -21.14
N LEU A 39 1.10 10.34 -20.21
CA LEU A 39 -0.11 11.16 -20.40
C LEU A 39 -0.07 12.01 -21.68
N ARG A 40 1.07 12.64 -21.98
CA ARG A 40 1.22 13.46 -23.21
C ARG A 40 1.16 12.63 -24.49
N ILE A 41 1.53 11.35 -24.42
CA ILE A 41 1.43 10.42 -25.56
C ILE A 41 -0.02 9.93 -25.71
N LEU A 42 -0.69 9.61 -24.60
CA LEU A 42 -1.98 8.96 -24.62
C LEU A 42 -3.17 9.93 -24.63
N LEU A 43 -2.99 11.19 -24.23
CA LEU A 43 -4.05 12.18 -24.17
C LEU A 43 -3.75 13.39 -25.04
N ARG A 44 -4.81 13.99 -25.59
CA ARG A 44 -4.77 15.25 -26.36
C ARG A 44 -5.73 16.25 -25.73
N VAL A 45 -5.28 17.49 -25.65
CA VAL A 45 -6.15 18.62 -25.28
C VAL A 45 -6.68 19.22 -26.57
N GLN A 46 -8.00 19.31 -26.70
CA GLN A 46 -8.69 19.93 -27.84
C GLN A 46 -8.73 21.47 -27.71
N GLU A 47 -9.15 22.16 -28.75
CA GLU A 47 -9.25 23.62 -28.75
C GLU A 47 -10.25 24.17 -27.73
N ASP A 48 -11.28 23.40 -27.39
CA ASP A 48 -12.28 23.72 -26.37
C ASP A 48 -11.82 23.40 -24.92
N GLY A 49 -10.58 22.90 -24.76
CA GLY A 49 -9.99 22.51 -23.49
C GLY A 49 -10.38 21.10 -23.02
N SER A 50 -11.18 20.35 -23.77
CA SER A 50 -11.51 18.96 -23.45
C SER A 50 -10.29 18.05 -23.64
N ILE A 51 -10.18 17.00 -22.81
CA ILE A 51 -9.11 16.00 -22.87
C ILE A 51 -9.70 14.74 -23.48
N VAL A 52 -9.08 14.26 -24.53
CA VAL A 52 -9.51 13.07 -25.28
C VAL A 52 -8.35 12.10 -25.48
N PRO A 53 -8.61 10.80 -25.65
CA PRO A 53 -7.60 9.82 -26.01
C PRO A 53 -6.94 10.16 -27.35
N SER A 54 -5.63 9.96 -27.44
CA SER A 54 -4.86 10.08 -28.68
C SER A 54 -5.06 8.85 -29.58
N SER A 55 -4.57 8.92 -30.84
CA SER A 55 -4.54 7.74 -31.71
C SER A 55 -3.77 6.56 -31.09
N THR A 56 -2.68 6.84 -30.40
CA THR A 56 -1.91 5.81 -29.67
C THR A 56 -2.71 5.16 -28.53
N ALA A 57 -3.47 5.95 -27.79
CA ALA A 57 -4.36 5.39 -26.76
C ALA A 57 -5.43 4.48 -27.37
N LEU A 58 -6.00 4.88 -28.52
CA LEU A 58 -6.99 4.06 -29.25
C LEU A 58 -6.38 2.77 -29.81
N GLU A 59 -5.11 2.77 -30.21
CA GLU A 59 -4.39 1.57 -30.60
C GLU A 59 -4.31 0.60 -29.41
N TYR A 60 -3.88 1.05 -28.22
CA TYR A 60 -3.86 0.23 -27.01
C TYR A 60 -5.24 -0.26 -26.59
N ARG A 61 -6.28 0.56 -26.72
CA ARG A 61 -7.68 0.13 -26.46
C ARG A 61 -8.08 -1.07 -27.32
N ASN A 62 -7.60 -1.14 -28.55
CA ASN A 62 -7.89 -2.24 -29.47
C ASN A 62 -6.99 -3.46 -29.24
N GLU A 63 -5.82 -3.26 -28.66
CA GLU A 63 -4.85 -4.33 -28.37
C GLU A 63 -5.18 -5.05 -27.06
N PHE A 64 -5.65 -4.35 -26.03
CA PHE A 64 -5.90 -4.93 -24.74
C PHE A 64 -7.33 -5.46 -24.61
N ASP A 65 -7.47 -6.75 -24.44
CA ASP A 65 -8.74 -7.40 -24.11
C ASP A 65 -9.12 -7.09 -22.66
N GLU A 66 -8.14 -7.18 -21.73
CA GLU A 66 -8.32 -6.94 -20.30
C GLU A 66 -7.15 -6.13 -19.73
N ILE A 67 -7.44 -5.27 -18.75
CA ILE A 67 -6.47 -4.46 -18.01
C ILE A 67 -6.58 -4.86 -16.54
N LEU A 68 -5.56 -5.53 -16.01
CA LEU A 68 -5.50 -6.04 -14.65
C LEU A 68 -4.66 -5.11 -13.78
N ILE A 69 -5.24 -4.60 -12.69
CA ILE A 69 -4.59 -3.63 -11.80
C ILE A 69 -4.60 -4.20 -10.39
N ASP A 70 -3.42 -4.36 -9.81
CA ASP A 70 -3.23 -4.74 -8.42
C ASP A 70 -2.96 -3.51 -7.55
N GLU A 71 -3.22 -3.61 -6.24
CA GLU A 71 -3.02 -2.54 -5.25
C GLU A 71 -3.68 -1.21 -5.68
N TYR A 72 -4.88 -1.29 -6.26
CA TYR A 72 -5.54 -0.12 -6.84
C TYR A 72 -5.82 1.01 -5.84
N GLN A 73 -5.90 0.73 -4.53
CA GLN A 73 -6.03 1.74 -3.47
C GLN A 73 -4.85 2.71 -3.39
N ASP A 74 -3.69 2.34 -3.95
CA ASP A 74 -2.48 3.18 -3.97
C ASP A 74 -2.33 3.97 -5.27
N SER A 75 -3.30 3.87 -6.19
CA SER A 75 -3.31 4.61 -7.45
C SER A 75 -3.49 6.11 -7.23
N ASN A 76 -2.81 6.90 -8.05
CA ASN A 76 -2.97 8.35 -8.11
C ASN A 76 -3.80 8.78 -9.33
N LEU A 77 -4.16 10.07 -9.40
CA LEU A 77 -4.96 10.59 -10.52
C LEU A 77 -4.26 10.45 -11.89
N VAL A 78 -2.94 10.56 -11.93
CA VAL A 78 -2.19 10.42 -13.20
C VAL A 78 -2.33 9.00 -13.72
N GLN A 79 -2.16 8.02 -12.85
CA GLN A 79 -2.33 6.60 -13.17
C GLN A 79 -3.78 6.29 -13.57
N GLU A 80 -4.76 6.85 -12.88
CA GLU A 80 -6.18 6.69 -13.27
C GLU A 80 -6.47 7.22 -14.68
N TYR A 81 -5.97 8.40 -15.02
CA TYR A 81 -6.10 8.95 -16.38
C TYR A 81 -5.40 8.10 -17.43
N LEU A 82 -4.23 7.54 -17.13
CA LEU A 82 -3.53 6.61 -18.03
C LEU A 82 -4.39 5.37 -18.28
N LEU A 83 -4.88 4.74 -17.20
CA LEU A 83 -5.71 3.54 -17.29
C LEU A 83 -7.01 3.81 -18.06
N GLN A 84 -7.68 4.92 -17.76
CA GLN A 84 -8.91 5.32 -18.44
C GLN A 84 -8.68 5.58 -19.94
N SER A 85 -7.54 6.19 -20.30
CA SER A 85 -7.23 6.50 -21.71
C SER A 85 -7.09 5.27 -22.59
N ILE A 86 -6.62 4.15 -22.01
CA ILE A 86 -6.39 2.88 -22.73
C ILE A 86 -7.50 1.84 -22.49
N SER A 87 -8.46 2.12 -21.60
CA SER A 87 -9.61 1.26 -21.39
C SER A 87 -10.71 1.53 -22.43
N GLY A 88 -11.60 0.58 -22.61
CA GLY A 88 -12.76 0.72 -23.51
C GLY A 88 -14.03 1.26 -22.84
N GLU A 89 -13.96 1.78 -21.61
CA GLU A 89 -15.13 2.18 -20.83
C GLU A 89 -15.99 3.24 -21.52
N ASP A 90 -15.36 4.25 -22.15
CA ASP A 90 -16.07 5.29 -22.91
C ASP A 90 -16.86 4.73 -24.11
N GLU A 91 -16.51 3.52 -24.57
CA GLU A 91 -17.14 2.80 -25.67
C GLU A 91 -18.09 1.71 -25.19
N GLY A 92 -18.34 1.64 -23.87
CA GLY A 92 -19.18 0.62 -23.23
C GLY A 92 -18.53 -0.75 -23.09
N ARG A 93 -17.21 -0.83 -23.25
CA ARG A 93 -16.43 -2.05 -23.02
C ARG A 93 -15.72 -1.97 -21.66
N PHE A 94 -16.30 -2.60 -20.66
CA PHE A 94 -15.80 -2.60 -19.29
C PHE A 94 -14.71 -3.66 -19.10
N ASN A 95 -13.48 -3.36 -19.50
CA ASN A 95 -12.36 -4.30 -19.53
C ASN A 95 -11.30 -4.06 -18.45
N ARG A 96 -11.62 -3.38 -17.37
CA ARG A 96 -10.72 -3.21 -16.22
C ARG A 96 -11.09 -4.18 -15.09
N PHE A 97 -10.10 -4.89 -14.58
CA PHE A 97 -10.18 -5.70 -13.38
C PHE A 97 -9.24 -5.11 -12.33
N MET A 98 -9.79 -4.63 -11.25
CA MET A 98 -9.05 -3.93 -10.20
C MET A 98 -9.12 -4.71 -8.90
N VAL A 99 -7.97 -4.93 -8.28
CA VAL A 99 -7.85 -5.56 -6.96
C VAL A 99 -7.21 -4.56 -6.00
N GLY A 100 -7.70 -4.52 -4.77
CA GLY A 100 -7.15 -3.66 -3.76
C GLY A 100 -7.83 -3.83 -2.40
N ASP A 101 -7.23 -3.24 -1.40
CA ASP A 101 -7.78 -3.16 -0.05
C ASP A 101 -7.54 -1.76 0.52
N VAL A 102 -8.59 -0.97 0.58
CA VAL A 102 -8.52 0.43 1.05
C VAL A 102 -7.96 0.54 2.48
N LYS A 103 -8.12 -0.50 3.32
CA LYS A 103 -7.55 -0.55 4.68
C LYS A 103 -6.01 -0.59 4.68
N GLN A 104 -5.42 -1.01 3.55
CA GLN A 104 -3.97 -1.09 3.35
C GLN A 104 -3.39 0.14 2.63
N SER A 105 -4.19 1.17 2.36
CA SER A 105 -3.71 2.39 1.73
C SER A 105 -2.80 3.18 2.68
N ILE A 106 -1.50 3.10 2.44
CA ILE A 106 -0.45 3.75 3.24
C ILE A 106 0.38 4.77 2.47
N TYR A 107 0.12 4.93 1.15
CA TYR A 107 0.91 5.78 0.25
C TYR A 107 0.29 7.15 -0.03
N LYS A 108 -0.57 7.67 0.84
CA LYS A 108 -1.17 9.01 0.70
C LYS A 108 -0.10 10.11 0.54
N PHE A 109 1.06 9.96 1.17
CA PHE A 109 2.19 10.88 1.02
C PHE A 109 2.84 10.85 -0.38
N ARG A 110 2.54 9.83 -1.21
CA ARG A 110 2.90 9.72 -2.63
C ARG A 110 1.75 10.11 -3.56
N LEU A 111 0.80 10.89 -3.07
CA LEU A 111 -0.38 11.34 -3.79
C LEU A 111 -1.36 10.21 -4.18
N ALA A 112 -1.26 9.03 -3.53
CA ALA A 112 -2.29 8.02 -3.67
C ALA A 112 -3.68 8.57 -3.30
N ARG A 113 -4.68 8.18 -4.05
CA ARG A 113 -6.06 8.64 -3.92
C ARG A 113 -6.98 7.46 -3.62
N PRO A 114 -7.02 6.98 -2.36
CA PRO A 114 -7.92 5.89 -1.99
C PRO A 114 -9.38 6.18 -2.30
N GLU A 115 -9.74 7.46 -2.45
CA GLU A 115 -11.07 7.89 -2.86
C GLU A 115 -11.48 7.33 -4.23
N LEU A 116 -10.53 7.10 -5.15
CA LEU A 116 -10.79 6.47 -6.45
C LEU A 116 -11.28 5.03 -6.29
N PHE A 117 -10.66 4.30 -5.36
CA PHE A 117 -11.11 2.95 -5.02
C PHE A 117 -12.48 2.97 -4.31
N MET A 118 -12.65 3.88 -3.35
CA MET A 118 -13.92 4.00 -2.60
C MET A 118 -15.09 4.37 -3.49
N GLU A 119 -14.91 5.25 -4.48
CA GLU A 119 -15.93 5.58 -5.46
C GLU A 119 -16.42 4.32 -6.19
N LYS A 120 -15.49 3.47 -6.66
CA LYS A 120 -15.84 2.21 -7.33
C LYS A 120 -16.46 1.21 -6.36
N PHE A 121 -15.95 1.14 -5.13
CA PHE A 121 -16.51 0.29 -4.08
C PHE A 121 -17.96 0.64 -3.75
N ASP A 122 -18.31 1.93 -3.73
CA ASP A 122 -19.66 2.41 -3.43
C ASP A 122 -20.61 2.30 -4.63
N THR A 123 -20.08 2.41 -5.86
CA THR A 123 -20.92 2.46 -7.08
C THR A 123 -21.08 1.12 -7.77
N TYR A 124 -20.09 0.22 -7.69
CA TYR A 124 -20.15 -1.10 -8.32
C TYR A 124 -21.08 -2.03 -7.52
N GLN A 125 -21.90 -2.77 -8.24
CA GLN A 125 -22.91 -3.64 -7.63
C GLN A 125 -22.36 -5.05 -7.40
N LYS A 126 -22.95 -5.76 -6.44
CA LYS A 126 -22.58 -7.17 -6.15
C LYS A 126 -23.18 -8.15 -7.15
N GLU A 127 -24.23 -7.76 -7.87
CA GLU A 127 -24.94 -8.63 -8.80
C GLU A 127 -25.34 -7.86 -10.07
N SER A 128 -25.25 -8.55 -11.20
CA SER A 128 -25.93 -8.23 -12.46
C SER A 128 -25.80 -6.79 -12.98
N SER A 129 -24.59 -6.27 -13.08
CA SER A 129 -24.29 -5.00 -13.76
C SER A 129 -23.05 -5.14 -14.63
N ASP A 130 -22.78 -4.16 -15.48
CA ASP A 130 -21.57 -4.08 -16.28
C ASP A 130 -20.31 -3.93 -15.41
N CYS A 131 -20.48 -3.39 -14.19
CA CYS A 131 -19.42 -3.22 -13.21
C CYS A 131 -19.77 -3.99 -11.93
N ILE A 132 -19.03 -5.07 -11.67
CA ILE A 132 -19.30 -6.00 -10.56
C ILE A 132 -18.24 -5.81 -9.47
N ARG A 133 -18.69 -5.79 -8.20
CA ARG A 133 -17.85 -5.82 -7.01
C ARG A 133 -17.86 -7.21 -6.38
N VAL A 134 -16.68 -7.75 -6.14
CA VAL A 134 -16.48 -9.02 -5.42
C VAL A 134 -15.71 -8.75 -4.14
N ASP A 135 -16.32 -9.02 -2.98
CA ASP A 135 -15.69 -8.85 -1.68
C ASP A 135 -14.99 -10.13 -1.25
N LEU A 136 -13.65 -10.10 -1.15
CA LEU A 136 -12.82 -11.20 -0.68
C LEU A 136 -12.56 -11.03 0.82
N LYS A 137 -13.16 -11.87 1.64
CA LYS A 137 -13.05 -11.77 3.11
C LYS A 137 -12.08 -12.78 3.72
N GLN A 138 -11.77 -13.85 3.00
CA GLN A 138 -10.98 -14.96 3.53
C GLN A 138 -9.48 -14.66 3.47
N ASN A 139 -8.80 -14.89 4.61
CA ASN A 139 -7.36 -14.80 4.73
C ASN A 139 -6.76 -16.22 4.73
N PHE A 140 -6.00 -16.55 3.67
CA PHE A 140 -5.31 -17.83 3.51
C PHE A 140 -3.83 -17.77 3.89
N ARG A 141 -3.36 -16.66 4.45
CA ARG A 141 -1.95 -16.42 4.76
C ARG A 141 -1.64 -16.61 6.23
N SER A 142 -2.48 -16.07 7.09
CA SER A 142 -2.21 -15.95 8.52
C SER A 142 -2.96 -16.98 9.34
N ARG A 143 -2.41 -17.32 10.51
CA ARG A 143 -3.14 -18.08 11.55
C ARG A 143 -4.29 -17.27 12.10
N HIS A 144 -5.32 -17.95 12.64
CA HIS A 144 -6.50 -17.27 13.20
C HIS A 144 -6.13 -16.32 14.36
N GLN A 145 -5.16 -16.68 15.21
CA GLN A 145 -4.71 -15.82 16.30
C GLN A 145 -4.25 -14.44 15.82
N VAL A 146 -3.56 -14.39 14.67
CA VAL A 146 -3.12 -13.13 14.07
C VAL A 146 -4.31 -12.34 13.54
N THR A 147 -5.21 -12.98 12.80
CA THR A 147 -6.39 -12.30 12.24
C THR A 147 -7.36 -11.86 13.34
N ASP A 148 -7.53 -12.63 14.41
CA ASP A 148 -8.38 -12.29 15.54
C ASP A 148 -7.81 -11.10 16.32
N CYS A 149 -6.50 -11.06 16.54
CA CYS A 149 -5.82 -9.91 17.14
C CYS A 149 -5.99 -8.64 16.29
N VAL A 150 -5.77 -8.74 14.98
CA VAL A 150 -5.95 -7.63 14.03
C VAL A 150 -7.40 -7.14 14.07
N ASN A 151 -8.38 -8.04 13.97
CA ASN A 151 -9.80 -7.71 14.05
C ASN A 151 -10.14 -7.03 15.39
N GLY A 152 -9.66 -7.60 16.51
CA GLY A 152 -9.91 -7.06 17.85
C GLY A 152 -9.38 -5.63 18.04
N LEU A 153 -8.26 -5.30 17.43
CA LEU A 153 -7.69 -3.95 17.44
C LEU A 153 -8.45 -3.00 16.50
N PHE A 154 -8.65 -3.39 15.25
CA PHE A 154 -9.19 -2.47 14.24
C PHE A 154 -10.70 -2.25 14.36
N LEU A 155 -11.47 -3.19 14.90
CA LEU A 155 -12.87 -2.96 15.29
C LEU A 155 -13.03 -1.83 16.33
N GLN A 156 -11.98 -1.55 17.11
CA GLN A 156 -12.00 -0.49 18.12
C GLN A 156 -11.37 0.82 17.62
N LEU A 157 -10.43 0.75 16.69
CA LEU A 157 -9.58 1.88 16.32
C LEU A 157 -9.91 2.49 14.95
N MET A 158 -10.39 1.68 13.99
CA MET A 158 -10.57 2.12 12.62
C MET A 158 -12.02 2.50 12.32
N HIS A 159 -12.27 3.79 12.21
CA HIS A 159 -13.55 4.39 11.85
C HIS A 159 -13.36 5.38 10.70
N ARG A 160 -14.44 5.75 10.02
CA ARG A 160 -14.37 6.72 8.90
C ARG A 160 -13.65 8.01 9.24
N GLU A 161 -13.78 8.50 10.47
CA GLU A 161 -13.09 9.71 10.94
C GLU A 161 -11.60 9.49 11.21
N LEU A 162 -11.22 8.26 11.60
CA LEU A 162 -9.85 7.88 11.93
C LEU A 162 -9.34 6.74 11.05
N GLY A 163 -9.18 6.96 9.77
CA GLY A 163 -8.69 5.93 8.84
C GLY A 163 -9.40 5.94 7.50
N GLY A 164 -10.49 6.73 7.40
CA GLY A 164 -11.24 6.90 6.15
C GLY A 164 -12.16 5.73 5.80
N VAL A 165 -12.11 4.64 6.56
CA VAL A 165 -12.88 3.40 6.33
C VAL A 165 -13.52 2.96 7.63
N GLU A 166 -14.73 2.43 7.55
CA GLU A 166 -15.38 1.74 8.67
C GLU A 166 -14.90 0.29 8.71
N TYR A 167 -14.32 -0.12 9.84
CA TYR A 167 -13.91 -1.51 10.04
C TYR A 167 -15.03 -2.26 10.77
N ASP A 168 -15.84 -2.96 10.03
CA ASP A 168 -16.98 -3.72 10.50
C ASP A 168 -16.85 -5.22 10.16
N ALA A 169 -17.92 -5.98 10.32
CA ALA A 169 -17.95 -7.39 9.96
C ALA A 169 -17.71 -7.64 8.46
N ASP A 170 -17.99 -6.66 7.59
CA ASP A 170 -17.72 -6.78 6.16
C ASP A 170 -16.26 -6.51 5.82
N ALA A 171 -15.58 -5.68 6.61
CA ALA A 171 -14.16 -5.36 6.46
C ALA A 171 -13.24 -6.32 7.23
N ALA A 172 -13.75 -7.09 8.20
CA ALA A 172 -12.99 -8.00 9.04
C ALA A 172 -12.32 -9.14 8.24
N LEU A 173 -11.20 -9.64 8.76
CA LEU A 173 -10.44 -10.75 8.20
C LEU A 173 -11.02 -12.08 8.72
N TYR A 174 -11.36 -12.98 7.82
CA TYR A 174 -11.85 -14.32 8.16
C TYR A 174 -10.76 -15.36 7.90
N PRO A 175 -10.26 -16.06 8.93
CA PRO A 175 -9.20 -17.05 8.75
C PRO A 175 -9.69 -18.23 7.91
N ALA A 176 -8.95 -18.57 6.87
CA ALA A 176 -9.22 -19.70 5.99
C ALA A 176 -7.97 -20.57 5.76
N ALA A 177 -6.82 -20.14 6.25
CA ALA A 177 -5.60 -20.94 6.22
C ALA A 177 -5.74 -22.13 7.19
N VAL A 178 -5.34 -23.32 6.73
CA VAL A 178 -5.31 -24.52 7.55
C VAL A 178 -3.88 -24.78 8.00
N PHE A 179 -3.70 -24.83 9.31
CA PHE A 179 -2.43 -25.18 9.94
C PHE A 179 -2.63 -26.48 10.72
N PRO A 180 -1.89 -27.56 10.40
CA PRO A 180 -2.10 -28.87 10.98
C PRO A 180 -1.58 -29.00 12.41
N GLU A 181 -0.76 -28.06 12.86
CA GLU A 181 -0.15 -28.08 14.18
C GLU A 181 -0.95 -27.21 15.16
N GLU A 182 -1.43 -27.82 16.21
CA GLU A 182 -2.24 -27.10 17.20
C GLU A 182 -1.67 -27.22 18.61
N THR A 183 -0.92 -26.20 18.98
CA THR A 183 -0.92 -25.68 20.35
C THR A 183 -1.30 -24.21 20.23
N GLU A 184 -2.58 -23.92 20.38
CA GLU A 184 -3.16 -22.59 20.15
C GLU A 184 -2.39 -21.49 20.89
N GLU A 185 -2.06 -21.70 22.16
CA GLU A 185 -1.34 -20.76 23.01
C GLU A 185 0.07 -20.37 22.49
N LEU A 186 0.72 -21.23 21.72
CA LEU A 186 2.08 -20.99 21.23
C LEU A 186 2.16 -19.86 20.18
N TYR A 187 1.06 -19.63 19.45
CA TYR A 187 1.02 -18.71 18.31
C TYR A 187 0.23 -17.43 18.62
N GLU A 188 -0.11 -17.20 19.89
CA GLU A 188 -0.78 -15.98 20.29
C GLU A 188 0.08 -14.74 20.05
N PRO A 189 -0.50 -13.63 19.57
CA PRO A 189 0.19 -12.34 19.51
C PRO A 189 0.62 -11.84 20.89
N GLU A 190 1.82 -11.31 20.97
CA GLU A 190 2.41 -10.86 22.23
C GLU A 190 2.54 -9.33 22.23
N LEU A 191 2.25 -8.70 23.36
CA LEU A 191 2.51 -7.30 23.61
C LEU A 191 3.73 -7.17 24.55
N LEU A 192 4.84 -6.68 24.05
CA LEU A 192 6.04 -6.40 24.84
C LEU A 192 6.00 -4.95 25.34
N ILE A 193 5.96 -4.78 26.66
CA ILE A 193 5.91 -3.47 27.32
C ILE A 193 7.21 -3.23 28.09
N GLY A 194 7.89 -2.13 27.77
CA GLY A 194 9.05 -1.65 28.50
C GLY A 194 8.81 -0.25 29.07
N ALA A 195 9.26 -0.01 30.30
CA ALA A 195 9.25 1.32 30.90
C ALA A 195 10.67 1.92 30.83
N ALA A 196 10.80 3.09 30.23
CA ALA A 196 12.00 3.90 30.33
C ALA A 196 11.93 4.77 31.61
N GLU A 197 12.96 4.70 32.44
CA GLU A 197 13.08 5.58 33.60
C GLU A 197 13.57 6.97 33.16
N ASP A 198 13.15 8.03 33.88
CA ASP A 198 13.60 9.39 33.62
C ASP A 198 15.14 9.50 33.79
N GLY A 199 15.84 9.87 32.71
CA GLY A 199 17.30 9.92 32.68
C GLY A 199 18.00 8.60 32.45
N GLY A 200 17.25 7.54 32.10
CA GLY A 200 17.75 6.20 31.77
C GLY A 200 18.16 6.04 30.32
N GLU A 201 18.01 4.82 29.81
CA GLU A 201 18.33 4.44 28.43
C GLU A 201 17.38 5.10 27.42
N ASP A 202 17.89 5.40 26.22
CA ASP A 202 17.05 5.85 25.09
C ASP A 202 15.90 4.85 24.84
N PRO A 203 14.65 5.31 24.79
CA PRO A 203 13.50 4.45 24.54
C PRO A 203 13.65 3.56 23.30
N LYS A 204 14.29 4.03 22.24
CA LYS A 204 14.56 3.22 21.04
C LYS A 204 15.49 2.06 21.31
N ARG A 205 16.51 2.29 22.12
CA ARG A 205 17.46 1.25 22.48
C ARG A 205 16.83 0.22 23.42
N LEU A 206 15.99 0.68 24.34
CA LEU A 206 15.20 -0.22 25.20
C LEU A 206 14.28 -1.12 24.35
N GLU A 207 13.56 -0.55 23.39
CA GLU A 207 12.71 -1.30 22.45
C GLU A 207 13.53 -2.31 21.64
N ALA A 208 14.64 -1.89 21.04
CA ALA A 208 15.53 -2.78 20.30
C ALA A 208 16.04 -3.95 21.16
N ARG A 209 16.37 -3.70 22.44
CA ARG A 209 16.80 -4.75 23.37
C ARG A 209 15.69 -5.74 23.71
N LEU A 210 14.48 -5.27 23.95
CA LEU A 210 13.33 -6.14 24.23
C LEU A 210 13.06 -7.05 23.02
N ILE A 211 13.05 -6.49 21.82
CA ILE A 211 12.87 -7.25 20.59
C ILE A 211 14.02 -8.26 20.39
N ALA A 212 15.27 -7.83 20.55
CA ALA A 212 16.44 -8.72 20.43
C ALA A 212 16.42 -9.86 21.47
N GLY A 213 15.96 -9.58 22.68
CA GLY A 213 15.76 -10.60 23.72
C GLY A 213 14.74 -11.64 23.26
N ARG A 214 13.59 -11.19 22.77
CA ARG A 214 12.51 -12.08 22.31
C ARG A 214 12.95 -12.89 21.07
N ILE A 215 13.63 -12.28 20.12
CA ILE A 215 14.18 -12.99 18.96
C ILE A 215 15.11 -14.13 19.38
N ARG A 216 16.01 -13.92 20.36
CA ARG A 216 16.92 -14.96 20.87
C ARG A 216 16.17 -16.13 21.53
N GLU A 217 15.04 -15.88 22.15
CA GLU A 217 14.20 -16.94 22.74
C GLU A 217 13.50 -17.77 21.67
N LEU A 218 13.10 -17.15 20.55
CA LEU A 218 12.38 -17.79 19.46
C LEU A 218 13.29 -18.60 18.53
N VAL A 219 14.45 -18.04 18.17
CA VAL A 219 15.36 -18.70 17.21
C VAL A 219 15.89 -20.02 17.75
N GLY A 220 15.82 -21.04 16.92
CA GLY A 220 16.24 -22.41 17.26
C GLY A 220 15.22 -23.20 18.11
N ARG A 221 14.10 -22.61 18.50
CA ARG A 221 13.09 -23.24 19.38
C ARG A 221 11.67 -23.13 18.85
N PHE A 222 11.27 -21.95 18.41
CA PHE A 222 9.90 -21.69 17.95
C PHE A 222 9.62 -22.46 16.66
N PRO A 223 8.53 -23.25 16.57
CA PRO A 223 8.25 -24.01 15.38
C PRO A 223 7.63 -23.12 14.29
N VAL A 224 8.25 -23.15 13.12
CA VAL A 224 7.74 -22.49 11.91
C VAL A 224 7.54 -23.51 10.82
N ARG A 225 6.56 -23.28 9.97
CA ARG A 225 6.32 -24.14 8.80
C ARG A 225 7.24 -23.72 7.67
N ASP A 226 7.99 -24.66 7.17
CA ASP A 226 8.83 -24.48 6.00
C ASP A 226 7.95 -24.36 4.74
N SER A 227 8.16 -23.33 3.95
CA SER A 227 7.33 -23.04 2.77
C SER A 227 7.51 -24.03 1.63
N GLU A 228 8.66 -24.69 1.53
CA GLU A 228 8.97 -25.62 0.45
C GLU A 228 8.52 -27.03 0.80
N THR A 229 8.79 -27.47 2.01
CA THR A 229 8.52 -28.85 2.44
C THR A 229 7.19 -29.02 3.15
N GLY A 230 6.60 -27.92 3.66
CA GLY A 230 5.40 -27.93 4.47
C GLY A 230 5.59 -28.53 5.87
N GLN A 231 6.81 -28.90 6.25
CA GLN A 231 7.13 -29.49 7.55
C GLN A 231 7.48 -28.41 8.58
N LEU A 232 7.30 -28.77 9.87
CA LEU A 232 7.75 -27.92 10.96
C LEU A 232 9.28 -27.99 11.12
N ARG A 233 9.90 -26.84 11.33
CA ARG A 233 11.28 -26.68 11.71
C ARG A 233 11.43 -25.57 12.74
N ALA A 234 12.55 -25.54 13.43
CA ALA A 234 12.87 -24.42 14.33
C ALA A 234 13.07 -23.12 13.54
N ALA A 235 12.61 -22.02 14.13
CA ALA A 235 12.74 -20.67 13.57
C ALA A 235 14.22 -20.27 13.41
N ARG A 236 14.50 -19.57 12.34
CA ARG A 236 15.80 -18.96 12.00
C ARG A 236 15.64 -17.43 11.99
N TYR A 237 16.74 -16.68 12.06
CA TYR A 237 16.70 -15.21 11.98
C TYR A 237 15.97 -14.70 10.71
N GLN A 238 16.13 -15.38 9.59
CA GLN A 238 15.47 -15.03 8.33
C GLN A 238 13.93 -15.17 8.33
N ASP A 239 13.37 -15.89 9.30
CA ASP A 239 11.93 -16.06 9.44
C ASP A 239 11.28 -14.90 10.21
N ILE A 240 12.09 -13.96 10.73
CA ILE A 240 11.63 -12.87 11.58
C ILE A 240 11.82 -11.55 10.85
N VAL A 241 10.78 -10.72 10.85
CA VAL A 241 10.79 -9.38 10.26
C VAL A 241 10.41 -8.35 11.32
N ILE A 242 11.17 -7.28 11.42
CA ILE A 242 10.87 -6.13 12.27
C ILE A 242 10.27 -5.04 11.40
N LEU A 243 9.01 -4.70 11.63
CA LEU A 243 8.32 -3.64 10.91
C LEU A 243 8.37 -2.34 11.72
N LEU A 244 8.90 -1.29 11.13
CA LEU A 244 9.00 0.03 11.73
C LEU A 244 8.24 1.05 10.88
N ARG A 245 7.69 2.06 11.52
CA ARG A 245 7.04 3.18 10.81
C ARG A 245 8.02 3.94 9.93
N THR A 246 9.28 4.05 10.36
CA THR A 246 10.38 4.65 9.61
C THR A 246 11.67 3.94 9.99
N THR A 247 12.55 3.72 9.02
CA THR A 247 13.89 3.15 9.27
C THR A 247 14.89 4.22 9.70
N SER A 248 14.63 5.49 9.38
CA SER A 248 15.52 6.61 9.72
C SER A 248 15.75 6.71 11.23
N ASN A 249 17.00 6.65 11.65
CA ASN A 249 17.47 6.66 13.05
C ASN A 249 17.07 5.44 13.91
N TRP A 250 16.41 4.45 13.34
CA TRP A 250 16.07 3.20 14.03
C TRP A 250 17.01 2.06 13.62
N ASP A 251 17.36 2.00 12.34
CA ASP A 251 18.20 0.95 11.76
C ASP A 251 19.58 0.87 12.43
N GLU A 252 20.19 2.00 12.77
CA GLU A 252 21.48 2.02 13.47
C GLU A 252 21.37 1.47 14.90
N GLU A 253 20.30 1.83 15.65
CA GLU A 253 20.11 1.33 17.01
C GLU A 253 19.80 -0.16 17.02
N PHE A 254 18.96 -0.64 16.08
CA PHE A 254 18.70 -2.07 15.93
C PHE A 254 19.98 -2.85 15.54
N LYS A 255 20.77 -2.34 14.60
CA LYS A 255 22.04 -2.97 14.24
C LYS A 255 22.96 -3.13 15.44
N LYS A 256 23.17 -2.05 16.21
CA LYS A 256 24.04 -2.08 17.41
C LYS A 256 23.61 -3.09 18.48
N VAL A 257 22.32 -3.39 18.55
CA VAL A 257 21.77 -4.30 19.57
C VAL A 257 21.68 -5.74 19.07
N LEU A 258 21.50 -5.94 17.75
CA LEU A 258 21.37 -7.26 17.14
C LEU A 258 22.73 -7.87 16.75
N GLU A 259 23.79 -7.07 16.58
CA GLU A 259 25.18 -7.53 16.41
C GLU A 259 25.79 -7.98 17.74
#